data_8057a9f9496bb24ce58382e8cc7390e3
#
_entry.id   8057a9f9496bb24ce58382e8cc7390e3
#
_cell.length_a   1.000
_cell.length_b   1.000
_cell.length_c   1.000
_cell.angle_alpha   90.00
_cell.angle_beta   90.00
_cell.angle_gamma   90.00
#
_symmetry.space_group_name_H-M   'P 1'
#
loop_
_entity.id
_entity.type
_entity.pdbx_description
1 polymer ?
#
loop_
_entity_poly.entity_id
_entity_poly.type
_entity_poly.pdbx_seq_one_letter_code
_entity_poly.pdbx_strand_id
1 'polypeptide(L)'
;NQLATLLSSAIPLKNALHILQDNCTQLGLHQWLGALIELIESGISFSQSLEIQGKYLNFQEIQLIQVGEMTGKLAEVCTKIAERRTQSLTLQRKLQKIMLYPAMVLGISLSLTLILLLFVVPQFAEMYGENSAELPTLTAVLLAMSQFLQHHFISLMIVCIFVLFMLKMALKHSLWLNQKKNALISRMPIWGN
;
A
#
# COMPACT_ATOMS: atom_id res chain seq x y z
N ASN A 1 13.57 -1.54 13.67
CA ASN A 1 13.99 -2.70 14.46
C ASN A 1 15.44 -2.55 14.94
N GLN A 2 16.43 -2.36 14.06
CA GLN A 2 17.86 -2.29 14.43
C GLN A 2 18.14 -1.24 15.51
N LEU A 3 17.60 -0.01 15.39
CA LEU A 3 17.75 1.03 16.42
C LEU A 3 17.20 0.57 17.78
N ALA A 4 16.01 -0.04 17.78
CA ALA A 4 15.40 -0.55 19.00
C ALA A 4 16.29 -1.60 19.68
N THR A 5 16.86 -2.54 18.90
CA THR A 5 17.77 -3.57 19.42
C THR A 5 19.04 -2.95 20.02
N LEU A 6 19.66 -1.98 19.34
CA LEU A 6 20.87 -1.31 19.84
C LEU A 6 20.60 -0.55 21.15
N LEU A 7 19.50 0.20 21.22
CA LEU A 7 19.10 0.91 22.43
C LEU A 7 18.73 -0.04 23.57
N SER A 8 18.10 -1.17 23.29
CA SER A 8 17.81 -2.21 24.30
C SER A 8 19.07 -2.87 24.86
N SER A 9 20.16 -2.88 24.09
CA SER A 9 21.48 -3.33 24.52
C SER A 9 22.26 -2.25 25.29
N ALA A 10 21.60 -1.20 25.73
CA ALA A 10 22.17 -0.05 26.48
C ALA A 10 23.27 0.71 25.69
N ILE A 11 23.26 0.62 24.36
CA ILE A 11 24.15 1.41 23.51
C ILE A 11 23.63 2.86 23.48
N PRO A 12 24.46 3.88 23.73
CA PRO A 12 24.05 5.28 23.65
C PRO A 12 23.46 5.61 22.27
N LEU A 13 22.41 6.45 22.24
CA LEU A 13 21.67 6.80 21.02
C LEU A 13 22.61 7.24 19.87
N LYS A 14 23.55 8.11 20.17
CA LYS A 14 24.52 8.63 19.19
C LYS A 14 25.33 7.49 18.55
N ASN A 15 25.88 6.59 19.36
CA ASN A 15 26.65 5.44 18.85
C ASN A 15 25.77 4.47 18.06
N ALA A 16 24.53 4.26 18.52
CA ALA A 16 23.57 3.42 17.80
C ALA A 16 23.25 3.97 16.41
N LEU A 17 23.11 5.30 16.25
CA LEU A 17 22.87 5.95 14.97
C LEU A 17 24.08 5.85 14.03
N HIS A 18 25.30 6.01 14.53
CA HIS A 18 26.53 5.83 13.75
C HIS A 18 26.64 4.38 13.25
N ILE A 19 26.44 3.38 14.14
CA ILE A 19 26.44 1.97 13.74
C ILE A 19 25.41 1.69 12.64
N LEU A 20 24.22 2.31 12.73
CA LEU A 20 23.19 2.16 11.71
C LEU A 20 23.58 2.82 10.40
N GLN A 21 24.22 3.97 10.44
CA GLN A 21 24.69 4.68 9.24
C GLN A 21 25.77 3.86 8.52
N ASP A 22 26.77 3.35 9.24
CA ASP A 22 27.87 2.56 8.68
C ASP A 22 27.41 1.26 8.04
N ASN A 23 26.37 0.64 8.61
CA ASN A 23 25.79 -0.61 8.09
C ASN A 23 24.67 -0.39 7.06
N CYS A 24 24.40 0.87 6.65
CA CYS A 24 23.30 1.16 5.75
C CYS A 24 23.76 1.10 4.29
N THR A 25 23.18 0.18 3.51
CA THR A 25 23.46 0.02 2.07
C THR A 25 22.64 0.97 1.19
N GLN A 26 21.56 1.56 1.73
CA GLN A 26 20.68 2.45 0.97
C GLN A 26 21.16 3.91 1.09
N LEU A 27 21.60 4.49 -0.03
CA LEU A 27 22.15 5.85 -0.08
C LEU A 27 21.20 6.89 0.55
N GLY A 28 19.90 6.81 0.29
CA GLY A 28 18.92 7.76 0.83
C GLY A 28 18.70 7.66 2.35
N LEU A 29 18.85 6.46 2.92
CA LEU A 29 18.77 6.26 4.37
C LEU A 29 20.08 6.65 5.04
N HIS A 30 21.22 6.38 4.41
CA HIS A 30 22.54 6.79 4.88
C HIS A 30 22.65 8.32 5.01
N GLN A 31 22.23 9.07 3.99
CA GLN A 31 22.21 10.54 4.01
C GLN A 31 21.25 11.07 5.08
N TRP A 32 20.07 10.46 5.23
CA TRP A 32 19.11 10.85 6.24
C TRP A 32 19.62 10.61 7.67
N LEU A 33 20.31 9.48 7.90
CA LEU A 33 20.95 9.21 9.21
C LEU A 33 22.07 10.21 9.49
N GLY A 34 22.89 10.56 8.48
CA GLY A 34 23.93 11.57 8.63
C GLY A 34 23.37 12.93 9.06
N ALA A 35 22.35 13.42 8.34
CA ALA A 35 21.70 14.68 8.69
C ALA A 35 21.02 14.63 10.08
N LEU A 36 20.51 13.48 10.49
CA LEU A 36 19.96 13.29 11.84
C LEU A 36 21.05 13.36 12.92
N ILE A 37 22.18 12.74 12.69
CA ILE A 37 23.34 12.76 13.60
C ILE A 37 23.86 14.19 13.76
N GLU A 38 24.03 14.95 12.67
CA GLU A 38 24.46 16.35 12.70
C GLU A 38 23.54 17.23 13.57
N LEU A 39 22.20 17.05 13.45
CA LEU A 39 21.24 17.78 14.30
C LEU A 39 21.38 17.43 15.78
N ILE A 40 21.57 16.17 16.11
CA ILE A 40 21.77 15.72 17.49
C ILE A 40 23.11 16.23 18.04
N GLU A 41 24.16 16.25 17.24
CA GLU A 41 25.47 16.77 17.62
C GLU A 41 25.46 18.30 17.83
N SER A 42 24.57 19.00 17.12
CA SER A 42 24.33 20.44 17.36
C SER A 42 23.49 20.72 18.62
N GLY A 43 23.09 19.70 19.37
CA GLY A 43 22.34 19.84 20.63
C GLY A 43 20.82 19.81 20.48
N ILE A 44 20.30 19.49 19.29
CA ILE A 44 18.86 19.35 19.07
C ILE A 44 18.42 17.97 19.61
N SER A 45 17.27 17.89 20.28
CA SER A 45 16.74 16.63 20.80
C SER A 45 16.45 15.63 19.68
N PHE A 46 16.47 14.34 19.99
CA PHE A 46 16.23 13.29 18.99
C PHE A 46 14.85 13.42 18.35
N SER A 47 13.82 13.65 19.15
CA SER A 47 12.45 13.83 18.67
C SER A 47 12.30 15.04 17.75
N GLN A 48 12.90 16.16 18.10
CA GLN A 48 12.91 17.38 17.25
C GLN A 48 13.70 17.16 15.95
N SER A 49 14.84 16.48 16.03
CA SER A 49 15.63 16.13 14.83
C SER A 49 14.85 15.24 13.87
N LEU A 50 14.05 14.30 14.38
CA LEU A 50 13.15 13.47 13.58
C LEU A 50 12.00 14.27 12.95
N GLU A 51 11.48 15.26 13.67
CA GLU A 51 10.42 16.14 13.16
C GLU A 51 10.93 17.01 12.00
N ILE A 52 12.10 17.60 12.14
CA ILE A 52 12.77 18.39 11.09
C ILE A 52 13.00 17.53 9.84
N GLN A 53 13.49 16.30 10.00
CA GLN A 53 13.78 15.38 8.91
C GLN A 53 12.54 14.71 8.30
N GLY A 54 11.44 14.56 9.00
CA GLY A 54 10.06 14.22 8.59
C GLY A 54 9.83 13.07 7.62
N LYS A 55 10.85 12.28 7.25
CA LYS A 55 10.79 11.38 6.08
C LYS A 55 10.31 9.96 6.36
N TYR A 56 10.75 9.36 7.46
CA TYR A 56 10.57 7.91 7.71
C TYR A 56 9.63 7.58 8.86
N LEU A 57 9.27 8.54 9.70
CA LEU A 57 8.39 8.37 10.85
C LEU A 57 7.12 9.18 10.69
N ASN A 58 6.02 8.64 11.24
CA ASN A 58 4.74 9.33 11.31
C ASN A 58 4.72 10.28 12.50
N PHE A 59 3.90 11.31 12.44
CA PHE A 59 3.74 12.27 13.53
C PHE A 59 3.48 11.61 14.90
N GLN A 60 2.60 10.59 14.94
CA GLN A 60 2.31 9.84 16.17
C GLN A 60 3.53 9.10 16.74
N GLU A 61 4.38 8.55 15.88
CA GLU A 61 5.61 7.87 16.28
C GLU A 61 6.62 8.86 16.85
N ILE A 62 6.73 10.04 16.26
CA ILE A 62 7.60 11.12 16.74
C ILE A 62 7.14 11.60 18.12
N GLN A 63 5.85 11.80 18.35
CA GLN A 63 5.29 12.16 19.65
C GLN A 63 5.58 11.08 20.71
N LEU A 64 5.46 9.80 20.37
CA LEU A 64 5.84 8.71 21.29
C LEU A 64 7.33 8.73 21.61
N ILE A 65 8.18 8.98 20.63
CA ILE A 65 9.63 9.11 20.82
C ILE A 65 9.94 10.30 21.74
N GLN A 66 9.26 11.43 21.57
CA GLN A 66 9.41 12.60 22.44
C GLN A 66 9.10 12.27 23.91
N VAL A 67 7.99 11.58 24.16
CA VAL A 67 7.65 11.12 25.50
C VAL A 67 8.71 10.15 26.05
N GLY A 68 9.18 9.22 25.21
CA GLY A 68 10.24 8.28 25.57
C GLY A 68 11.58 8.97 25.89
N GLU A 69 11.91 10.02 25.16
CA GLU A 69 13.12 10.84 25.38
C GLU A 69 13.04 11.61 26.71
N MET A 70 11.90 12.26 26.97
CA MET A 70 11.66 13.00 28.21
C MET A 70 11.64 12.09 29.46
N THR A 71 11.17 10.87 29.33
CA THR A 71 11.04 9.90 30.45
C THR A 71 12.25 8.96 30.58
N GLY A 72 13.25 9.07 29.69
CA GLY A 72 14.41 8.17 29.66
C GLY A 72 14.09 6.75 29.18
N LYS A 73 12.88 6.52 28.62
CA LYS A 73 12.41 5.20 28.14
C LYS A 73 12.46 5.04 26.62
N LEU A 74 13.43 5.70 26.00
CA LEU A 74 13.55 5.73 24.53
C LEU A 74 13.66 4.33 23.92
N ALA A 75 14.43 3.42 24.54
CA ALA A 75 14.58 2.03 24.09
C ALA A 75 13.23 1.29 24.07
N GLU A 76 12.43 1.43 25.14
CA GLU A 76 11.12 0.78 25.23
C GLU A 76 10.15 1.30 24.15
N VAL A 77 10.13 2.62 23.95
CA VAL A 77 9.27 3.25 22.93
C VAL A 77 9.69 2.84 21.53
N CYS A 78 10.98 2.85 21.21
CA CYS A 78 11.49 2.38 19.92
C CYS A 78 11.16 0.92 19.66
N THR A 79 11.21 0.07 20.68
CA THR A 79 10.82 -1.34 20.59
C THR A 79 9.33 -1.49 20.28
N LYS A 80 8.47 -0.78 21.00
CA LYS A 80 7.01 -0.79 20.74
C LYS A 80 6.66 -0.32 19.32
N ILE A 81 7.32 0.73 18.83
CA ILE A 81 7.13 1.21 17.45
C ILE A 81 7.58 0.14 16.44
N ALA A 82 8.73 -0.49 16.68
CA ALA A 82 9.26 -1.55 15.83
C ALA A 82 8.33 -2.77 15.78
N GLU A 83 7.80 -3.20 16.92
CA GLU A 83 6.84 -4.30 17.02
C GLU A 83 5.54 -3.99 16.28
N ARG A 84 4.95 -2.81 16.47
CA ARG A 84 3.74 -2.38 15.76
C ARG A 84 3.93 -2.40 14.23
N ARG A 85 5.05 -1.88 13.75
CA ARG A 85 5.38 -1.91 12.32
C ARG A 85 5.53 -3.34 11.80
N THR A 86 6.20 -4.21 12.55
CA THR A 86 6.37 -5.61 12.18
C THR A 86 5.04 -6.36 12.16
N GLN A 87 4.17 -6.14 13.16
CA GLN A 87 2.83 -6.72 13.19
C GLN A 87 1.98 -6.25 12.01
N SER A 88 2.00 -4.95 11.69
CA SER A 88 1.29 -4.39 10.54
C SER A 88 1.74 -5.01 9.22
N LEU A 89 3.04 -5.16 9.01
CA LEU A 89 3.59 -5.81 7.81
C LEU A 89 3.20 -7.30 7.74
N THR A 90 3.21 -7.99 8.87
CA THR A 90 2.83 -9.41 8.95
C THR A 90 1.35 -9.58 8.63
N LEU A 91 0.48 -8.71 9.16
CA LEU A 91 -0.95 -8.70 8.84
C LEU A 91 -1.20 -8.42 7.35
N GLN A 92 -0.52 -7.44 6.77
CA GLN A 92 -0.64 -7.14 5.34
C GLN A 92 -0.26 -8.35 4.48
N ARG A 93 0.84 -9.04 4.80
CA ARG A 93 1.26 -10.26 4.09
C ARG A 93 0.26 -11.40 4.25
N LYS A 94 -0.31 -11.58 5.44
CA LYS A 94 -1.37 -12.59 5.68
C LYS A 94 -2.61 -12.27 4.87
N LEU A 95 -3.08 -11.01 4.86
CA LEU A 95 -4.24 -10.58 4.07
C LEU A 95 -4.02 -10.79 2.58
N GLN A 96 -2.84 -10.45 2.05
CA GLN A 96 -2.50 -10.70 0.65
C GLN A 96 -2.59 -12.18 0.28
N LYS A 97 -2.10 -13.08 1.15
CA LYS A 97 -2.18 -14.53 0.92
C LYS A 97 -3.62 -15.05 0.95
N ILE A 98 -4.46 -14.56 1.87
CA ILE A 98 -5.86 -14.95 1.98
C ILE A 98 -6.65 -14.47 0.76
N MET A 99 -6.37 -13.27 0.24
CA MET A 99 -7.06 -12.71 -0.93
C MET A 99 -6.68 -13.39 -2.25
N LEU A 100 -5.59 -14.14 -2.28
CA LEU A 100 -5.16 -14.86 -3.49
C LEU A 100 -6.22 -15.89 -3.93
N TYR A 101 -6.78 -16.65 -3.00
CA TYR A 101 -7.78 -17.69 -3.29
C TYR A 101 -9.07 -17.13 -3.91
N PRO A 102 -9.76 -16.12 -3.32
CA PRO A 102 -10.91 -15.50 -3.96
C PRO A 102 -10.59 -14.89 -5.33
N ALA A 103 -9.41 -14.29 -5.49
CA ALA A 103 -9.01 -13.71 -6.77
C ALA A 103 -8.82 -14.77 -7.85
N MET A 104 -8.23 -15.91 -7.52
CA MET A 104 -8.08 -17.04 -8.46
C MET A 104 -9.43 -17.64 -8.86
N VAL A 105 -10.33 -17.87 -7.88
CA VAL A 105 -11.66 -18.44 -8.15
C VAL A 105 -12.47 -17.51 -9.03
N LEU A 106 -12.51 -16.22 -8.72
CA LEU A 106 -13.19 -15.22 -9.55
C LEU A 106 -12.57 -15.12 -10.95
N GLY A 107 -11.25 -15.18 -11.06
CA GLY A 107 -10.56 -15.16 -12.35
C GLY A 107 -10.93 -16.34 -13.23
N ILE A 108 -10.91 -17.54 -12.69
CA ILE A 108 -11.27 -18.78 -13.43
C ILE A 108 -12.75 -18.75 -13.80
N SER A 109 -13.63 -18.40 -12.87
CA SER A 109 -15.07 -18.33 -13.12
C SER A 109 -15.42 -17.32 -14.21
N LEU A 110 -14.81 -16.12 -14.13
CA LEU A 110 -15.01 -15.07 -15.13
C LEU A 110 -14.49 -15.51 -16.51
N SER A 111 -13.31 -16.14 -16.56
CA SER A 111 -12.74 -16.66 -17.81
C SER A 111 -13.63 -17.70 -18.44
N LEU A 112 -14.16 -18.65 -17.65
CA LEU A 112 -15.08 -19.67 -18.14
C LEU A 112 -16.37 -19.05 -18.69
N THR A 113 -16.95 -18.10 -17.95
CA THR A 113 -18.16 -17.38 -18.38
C THR A 113 -17.92 -16.63 -19.70
N LEU A 114 -16.78 -15.97 -19.84
CA LEU A 114 -16.41 -15.28 -21.08
C LEU A 114 -16.26 -16.24 -22.26
N ILE A 115 -15.62 -17.39 -22.06
CA ILE A 115 -15.47 -18.42 -23.10
C ILE A 115 -16.86 -18.93 -23.55
N LEU A 116 -17.75 -19.23 -22.61
CA LEU A 116 -19.09 -19.66 -22.92
C LEU A 116 -19.88 -18.61 -23.72
N LEU A 117 -19.84 -17.34 -23.28
CA LEU A 117 -20.53 -16.23 -23.95
C LEU A 117 -19.96 -15.93 -25.34
N LEU A 118 -18.66 -16.06 -25.55
CA LEU A 118 -18.02 -15.71 -26.82
C LEU A 118 -18.06 -16.82 -27.84
N PHE A 119 -18.00 -18.09 -27.41
CA PHE A 119 -17.89 -19.24 -28.32
C PHE A 119 -19.14 -20.11 -28.34
N VAL A 120 -19.70 -20.44 -27.18
CA VAL A 120 -20.80 -21.42 -27.12
C VAL A 120 -22.15 -20.78 -27.44
N VAL A 121 -22.44 -19.61 -26.87
CA VAL A 121 -23.73 -18.94 -27.12
C VAL A 121 -23.98 -18.61 -28.59
N PRO A 122 -22.99 -18.13 -29.39
CA PRO A 122 -23.20 -17.90 -30.82
C PRO A 122 -23.54 -19.16 -31.61
N GLN A 123 -22.90 -20.30 -31.29
CA GLN A 123 -23.19 -21.57 -31.99
C GLN A 123 -24.65 -22.02 -31.80
N PHE A 124 -25.20 -21.82 -30.60
CA PHE A 124 -26.63 -22.04 -30.38
C PHE A 124 -27.50 -21.06 -31.15
N ALA A 125 -27.09 -19.81 -31.26
CA ALA A 125 -27.84 -18.80 -32.04
C ALA A 125 -27.96 -19.15 -33.51
N GLU A 126 -26.90 -19.66 -34.11
CA GLU A 126 -26.89 -20.12 -35.52
C GLU A 126 -27.84 -21.32 -35.73
N MET A 127 -27.85 -22.28 -34.81
CA MET A 127 -28.72 -23.43 -34.87
C MET A 127 -30.22 -23.11 -34.73
N TYR A 128 -30.57 -22.11 -33.93
CA TYR A 128 -31.96 -21.69 -33.70
C TYR A 128 -32.44 -20.65 -34.73
N GLY A 129 -31.53 -19.92 -35.36
CA GLY A 129 -31.85 -18.90 -36.38
C GLY A 129 -32.46 -19.46 -37.65
N GLU A 130 -32.18 -20.73 -38.00
CA GLU A 130 -32.73 -21.42 -39.20
C GLU A 130 -34.19 -21.87 -38.99
N ASN A 131 -34.69 -21.99 -37.75
CA ASN A 131 -35.99 -22.60 -37.46
C ASN A 131 -37.03 -21.62 -36.90
N SER A 132 -37.06 -20.37 -37.25
CA SER A 132 -38.15 -19.38 -37.00
C SER A 132 -38.95 -19.52 -35.67
N ALA A 133 -38.46 -20.27 -34.69
CA ALA A 133 -39.09 -20.40 -33.38
C ALA A 133 -38.78 -19.18 -32.53
N GLU A 134 -39.80 -18.59 -31.95
CA GLU A 134 -39.67 -17.49 -31.01
C GLU A 134 -38.72 -17.89 -29.88
N LEU A 135 -37.53 -17.26 -29.83
CA LEU A 135 -36.55 -17.51 -28.80
C LEU A 135 -37.12 -17.11 -27.42
N PRO A 136 -37.02 -17.97 -26.40
CA PRO A 136 -37.37 -17.58 -25.04
C PRO A 136 -36.67 -16.29 -24.64
N THR A 137 -37.34 -15.39 -23.95
CA THR A 137 -36.84 -14.06 -23.58
C THR A 137 -35.49 -14.11 -22.90
N LEU A 138 -35.22 -15.14 -22.11
CA LEU A 138 -33.96 -15.36 -21.44
C LEU A 138 -32.81 -15.62 -22.41
N THR A 139 -33.06 -16.39 -23.46
CA THR A 139 -32.05 -16.69 -24.49
C THR A 139 -31.77 -15.45 -25.35
N ALA A 140 -32.79 -14.63 -25.64
CA ALA A 140 -32.64 -13.39 -26.37
C ALA A 140 -31.75 -12.38 -25.58
N VAL A 141 -31.90 -12.29 -24.27
CA VAL A 141 -31.05 -11.46 -23.41
C VAL A 141 -29.60 -11.94 -23.40
N LEU A 142 -29.39 -13.25 -23.29
CA LEU A 142 -28.03 -13.84 -23.34
C LEU A 142 -27.34 -13.59 -24.68
N LEU A 143 -28.09 -13.73 -25.80
CA LEU A 143 -27.61 -13.41 -27.14
C LEU A 143 -27.22 -11.94 -27.30
N ALA A 144 -28.08 -11.02 -26.85
CA ALA A 144 -27.80 -9.59 -26.88
C ALA A 144 -26.54 -9.26 -26.06
N MET A 145 -26.38 -9.90 -24.92
CA MET A 145 -25.21 -9.73 -24.06
C MET A 145 -23.93 -10.30 -24.70
N SER A 146 -24.05 -11.44 -25.37
CA SER A 146 -22.94 -12.06 -26.13
C SER A 146 -22.51 -11.17 -27.31
N GLN A 147 -23.44 -10.66 -28.11
CA GLN A 147 -23.18 -9.75 -29.23
C GLN A 147 -22.54 -8.43 -28.77
N PHE A 148 -23.05 -7.87 -27.67
CA PHE A 148 -22.47 -6.68 -27.07
C PHE A 148 -21.02 -6.91 -26.63
N LEU A 149 -20.74 -8.05 -25.98
CA LEU A 149 -19.39 -8.43 -25.58
C LEU A 149 -18.47 -8.62 -26.79
N GLN A 150 -18.93 -9.31 -27.82
CA GLN A 150 -18.13 -9.54 -29.04
C GLN A 150 -17.78 -8.23 -29.74
N HIS A 151 -18.75 -7.34 -29.88
CA HIS A 151 -18.55 -6.06 -30.58
C HIS A 151 -17.64 -5.11 -29.78
N HIS A 152 -17.70 -5.15 -28.44
CA HIS A 152 -16.94 -4.27 -27.58
C HIS A 152 -15.78 -4.95 -26.84
N PHE A 153 -15.42 -6.18 -27.24
CA PHE A 153 -14.38 -6.98 -26.54
C PHE A 153 -13.05 -6.22 -26.40
N ILE A 154 -12.58 -5.61 -27.48
CA ILE A 154 -11.33 -4.84 -27.48
C ILE A 154 -11.45 -3.61 -26.58
N SER A 155 -12.56 -2.89 -26.64
CA SER A 155 -12.81 -1.71 -25.80
C SER A 155 -12.88 -2.09 -24.31
N LEU A 156 -13.57 -3.19 -23.98
CA LEU A 156 -13.67 -3.73 -22.62
C LEU A 156 -12.31 -4.17 -22.06
N MET A 157 -11.48 -4.80 -22.88
CA MET A 157 -10.11 -5.18 -22.50
C MET A 157 -9.26 -3.94 -22.20
N ILE A 158 -9.33 -2.91 -23.04
CA ILE A 158 -8.60 -1.65 -22.84
C ILE A 158 -9.05 -0.97 -21.53
N VAL A 159 -10.36 -0.88 -21.31
CA VAL A 159 -10.93 -0.30 -20.08
C VAL A 159 -10.50 -1.09 -18.84
N CYS A 160 -10.53 -2.43 -18.90
CA CYS A 160 -10.12 -3.29 -17.79
C CYS A 160 -8.61 -3.10 -17.46
N ILE A 161 -7.75 -3.08 -18.48
CA ILE A 161 -6.32 -2.83 -18.31
C ILE A 161 -6.09 -1.41 -17.74
N PHE A 162 -6.82 -0.43 -18.23
CA PHE A 162 -6.73 0.96 -17.75
C PHE A 162 -7.18 1.09 -16.29
N VAL A 163 -8.27 0.45 -15.90
CA VAL A 163 -8.76 0.41 -14.51
C VAL A 163 -7.76 -0.29 -13.58
N LEU A 164 -7.20 -1.43 -13.99
CA LEU A 164 -6.15 -2.14 -13.23
C LEU A 164 -4.88 -1.28 -13.09
N PHE A 165 -4.49 -0.57 -14.14
CA PHE A 165 -3.36 0.34 -14.12
C PHE A 165 -3.62 1.53 -13.19
N MET A 166 -4.80 2.13 -13.28
CA MET A 166 -5.24 3.22 -12.38
C MET A 166 -5.31 2.76 -10.92
N LEU A 167 -5.84 1.56 -10.65
CA LEU A 167 -5.89 0.98 -9.31
C LEU A 167 -4.48 0.75 -8.75
N LYS A 168 -3.59 0.21 -9.56
CA LYS A 168 -2.18 0.00 -9.18
C LYS A 168 -1.46 1.32 -8.93
N MET A 169 -1.74 2.34 -9.74
CA MET A 169 -1.19 3.68 -9.58
C MET A 169 -1.77 4.38 -8.34
N ALA A 170 -3.08 4.25 -8.08
CA ALA A 170 -3.73 4.79 -6.89
C ALA A 170 -3.22 4.14 -5.60
N LEU A 171 -3.04 2.81 -5.59
CA LEU A 171 -2.44 2.09 -4.46
C LEU A 171 -0.98 2.51 -4.22
N LYS A 172 -0.20 2.68 -5.28
CA LYS A 172 1.17 3.18 -5.19
C LYS A 172 1.21 4.65 -4.75
N HIS A 173 0.27 5.46 -5.20
CA HIS A 173 0.17 6.88 -4.86
C HIS A 173 -0.39 7.10 -3.44
N SER A 174 -1.25 6.20 -2.95
CA SER A 174 -1.76 6.24 -1.57
C SER A 174 -0.64 6.11 -0.54
N LEU A 175 0.38 5.31 -0.81
CA LEU A 175 1.57 5.22 0.04
C LEU A 175 2.42 6.50 0.02
N TRP A 176 2.38 7.24 -1.11
CA TRP A 176 3.13 8.49 -1.27
C TRP A 176 2.35 9.73 -0.77
N LEU A 177 1.01 9.71 -0.89
CA LEU A 177 0.13 10.78 -0.39
C LEU A 177 0.07 10.83 1.14
N ASN A 178 0.26 9.71 1.83
CA ASN A 178 0.36 9.71 3.30
C ASN A 178 1.60 10.47 3.79
N GLN A 179 2.66 10.56 2.99
CA GLN A 179 3.83 11.37 3.31
C GLN A 179 3.59 12.87 3.06
N LYS A 180 2.74 13.23 2.07
CA LYS A 180 2.44 14.66 1.78
C LYS A 180 1.33 15.24 2.65
N LYS A 181 0.38 14.43 3.13
CA LYS A 181 -0.69 14.90 4.03
C LYS A 181 -0.12 15.43 5.35
N ASN A 182 0.95 14.81 5.87
CA ASN A 182 1.59 15.27 7.09
C ASN A 182 2.30 16.64 6.91
N ALA A 183 2.81 16.92 5.72
CA ALA A 183 3.42 18.22 5.41
C ALA A 183 2.40 19.35 5.20
N LEU A 184 1.14 19.01 4.88
CA LEU A 184 0.09 20.00 4.65
C LEU A 184 -0.66 20.36 5.95
N ILE A 185 -0.78 19.40 6.87
CA ILE A 185 -1.45 19.61 8.16
C ILE A 185 -0.59 20.48 9.10
N SER A 186 0.74 20.42 8.98
CA SER A 186 1.64 21.26 9.77
C SER A 186 1.69 22.73 9.30
N ARG A 187 1.07 23.06 8.16
CA ARG A 187 0.97 24.43 7.64
C ARG A 187 -0.36 25.13 7.92
N MET A 188 -1.32 24.47 8.54
CA MET A 188 -2.52 25.16 9.02
C MET A 188 -2.25 25.72 10.42
N PRO A 189 -2.18 27.04 10.58
CA PRO A 189 -2.19 27.66 11.89
C PRO A 189 -3.62 27.50 12.45
N ILE A 190 -3.84 26.44 13.23
CA ILE A 190 -5.08 26.30 13.97
C ILE A 190 -4.97 27.18 15.20
N TRP A 191 -5.57 28.35 15.08
CA TRP A 191 -6.27 29.12 16.10
C TRP A 191 -5.85 28.85 17.54
N GLY A 192 -4.94 29.73 18.03
CA GLY A 192 -4.90 29.98 19.44
C GLY A 192 -6.08 30.88 19.85
N ASN A 193 -6.77 30.47 20.87
CA ASN A 193 -7.29 31.34 21.92
C ASN A 193 -7.51 30.48 23.16
#